data_a33381be54887ea5769fcf010d7880b0
#
_entry.id   a33381be54887ea5769fcf010d7880b0
#
_cell.length_a   1.000
_cell.length_b   1.000
_cell.length_c   1.000
_cell.angle_alpha   90.00
_cell.angle_beta   90.00
_cell.angle_gamma   90.00
#
_symmetry.space_group_name_H-M   'P 1'
#
loop_
_entity.id
_entity.type
_entity.pdbx_description
1 polymer ?
#
loop_
_entity_poly.entity_id
_entity_poly.type
_entity_poly.pdbx_seq_one_letter_code
_entity_poly.pdbx_strand_id
1 'polypeptide(L)'
;WGSCSFLFIGAVGIAIRYIAPWVADKYRDSAVLSMDEKGGFVIPLLSGHVGGAVRLAMLIAEQTGAVPVVTTATDVQNKFAVDVFAKENHLHIGSRRLAKEISAAVLEGKKIGFYSAYPVEGRMPEELCVCRCLEELSRLPLGIAVADAGTEIKEGKDILFLPPRNLVAGVGCRRGTPGARLKEKLEILLKELGVSSARSRHLQALT
;
A
#
# COMPACT_ATOMS: atom_id res chain seq x y z
N TRP A 1 -6.93 13.04 -8.07
CA TRP A 1 -6.68 11.66 -8.51
C TRP A 1 -6.81 10.70 -7.32
N GLY A 2 -7.89 10.50 -6.71
CA GLY A 2 -7.88 9.70 -5.48
C GLY A 2 -8.93 8.63 -5.43
N SER A 3 -9.46 8.02 -6.38
CA SER A 3 -10.35 6.83 -6.34
C SER A 3 -10.87 6.42 -7.73
N CYS A 4 -10.39 7.04 -8.80
CA CYS A 4 -10.82 6.71 -10.14
C CYS A 4 -9.86 5.69 -10.75
N SER A 5 -10.42 4.68 -11.41
CA SER A 5 -9.68 3.77 -12.28
C SER A 5 -10.06 4.07 -13.72
N PHE A 6 -9.13 3.85 -14.65
CA PHE A 6 -9.35 4.11 -16.07
C PHE A 6 -9.24 2.80 -16.86
N LEU A 7 -10.23 2.53 -17.66
CA LEU A 7 -10.22 1.46 -18.63
C LEU A 7 -10.25 2.06 -20.04
N PHE A 8 -9.18 1.86 -20.80
CA PHE A 8 -9.11 2.20 -22.22
C PHE A 8 -9.55 1.00 -23.05
N ILE A 9 -10.52 1.20 -23.93
CA ILE A 9 -10.90 0.19 -24.91
C ILE A 9 -10.23 0.56 -26.23
N GLY A 10 -9.25 -0.25 -26.67
CA GLY A 10 -8.47 -0.01 -27.86
C GLY A 10 -7.01 -0.43 -27.71
N ALA A 11 -6.15 0.02 -28.64
CA ALA A 11 -4.75 -0.38 -28.65
C ALA A 11 -3.97 0.14 -27.46
N VAL A 12 -3.20 -0.74 -26.80
CA VAL A 12 -2.33 -0.43 -25.65
C VAL A 12 -1.41 0.78 -25.92
N GLY A 13 -0.83 0.87 -27.11
CA GLY A 13 0.06 1.99 -27.45
C GLY A 13 -0.63 3.36 -27.47
N ILE A 14 -1.93 3.42 -27.74
CA ILE A 14 -2.73 4.64 -27.65
C ILE A 14 -2.93 5.00 -26.18
N ALA A 15 -3.33 4.04 -25.36
CA ALA A 15 -3.52 4.25 -23.93
C ALA A 15 -2.22 4.76 -23.27
N ILE A 16 -1.08 4.14 -23.57
CA ILE A 16 0.23 4.54 -23.02
C ILE A 16 0.56 5.99 -23.41
N ARG A 17 0.41 6.38 -24.69
CA ARG A 17 0.70 7.75 -25.13
C ARG A 17 -0.21 8.76 -24.43
N TYR A 18 -1.47 8.40 -24.20
CA TYR A 18 -2.43 9.27 -23.55
C TYR A 18 -2.07 9.52 -22.07
N ILE A 19 -1.66 8.47 -21.33
CA ILE A 19 -1.37 8.58 -19.91
C ILE A 19 0.05 9.08 -19.60
N ALA A 20 1.00 8.94 -20.55
CA ALA A 20 2.42 9.24 -20.34
C ALA A 20 2.70 10.60 -19.67
N PRO A 21 2.04 11.72 -20.04
CA PRO A 21 2.26 13.01 -19.38
C PRO A 21 1.83 13.07 -17.92
N TRP A 22 1.00 12.13 -17.47
CA TRP A 22 0.37 12.11 -16.14
C TRP A 22 0.97 11.08 -15.20
N VAL A 23 1.85 10.21 -15.69
CA VAL A 23 2.51 9.17 -14.90
C VAL A 23 3.55 9.81 -13.99
N ALA A 24 3.41 9.62 -12.67
CA ALA A 24 4.25 10.26 -11.67
C ALA A 24 4.80 9.28 -10.63
N ASP A 25 3.93 8.57 -9.89
CA ASP A 25 4.34 7.73 -8.76
C ASP A 25 3.36 6.55 -8.57
N LYS A 26 3.88 5.32 -8.54
CA LYS A 26 3.09 4.08 -8.39
C LYS A 26 2.18 4.04 -7.15
N TYR A 27 2.46 4.87 -6.13
CA TYR A 27 1.65 4.96 -4.91
C TYR A 27 0.56 6.05 -4.96
N ARG A 28 0.56 6.87 -6.02
CA ARG A 28 -0.37 7.99 -6.21
C ARG A 28 -1.18 7.89 -7.48
N ASP A 29 -0.61 7.26 -8.50
CA ASP A 29 -1.25 7.13 -9.80
C ASP A 29 -2.45 6.20 -9.72
N SER A 30 -3.50 6.54 -10.44
CA SER A 30 -4.71 5.73 -10.56
C SER A 30 -4.42 4.39 -11.26
N ALA A 31 -5.26 3.40 -10.99
CA ALA A 31 -5.25 2.17 -11.77
C ALA A 31 -5.60 2.47 -13.24
N VAL A 32 -4.77 2.01 -14.17
CA VAL A 32 -5.02 2.13 -15.60
C VAL A 32 -4.95 0.76 -16.25
N LEU A 33 -5.97 0.45 -17.02
CA LEU A 33 -6.08 -0.79 -17.78
C LEU A 33 -6.35 -0.48 -19.25
N SER A 34 -5.97 -1.40 -20.11
CA SER A 34 -6.38 -1.42 -21.52
C SER A 34 -7.06 -2.74 -21.86
N MET A 35 -8.09 -2.69 -22.68
CA MET A 35 -8.82 -3.84 -23.20
C MET A 35 -8.91 -3.70 -24.70
N ASP A 36 -8.75 -4.78 -25.44
CA ASP A 36 -8.98 -4.75 -26.89
C ASP A 36 -10.46 -4.55 -27.23
N GLU A 37 -10.74 -4.11 -28.44
CA GLU A 37 -12.11 -3.75 -28.87
C GLU A 37 -13.10 -4.93 -28.89
N LYS A 38 -12.57 -6.17 -28.90
CA LYS A 38 -13.39 -7.39 -28.85
C LYS A 38 -13.57 -7.93 -27.45
N GLY A 39 -12.90 -7.31 -26.45
CA GLY A 39 -12.93 -7.77 -25.08
C GLY A 39 -12.19 -9.08 -24.85
N GLY A 40 -11.23 -9.44 -25.70
CA GLY A 40 -10.48 -10.69 -25.59
C GLY A 40 -9.42 -10.67 -24.51
N PHE A 41 -8.79 -9.50 -24.28
CA PHE A 41 -7.71 -9.33 -23.31
C PHE A 41 -7.92 -8.09 -22.47
N VAL A 42 -7.59 -8.17 -21.17
CA VAL A 42 -7.53 -7.02 -20.28
C VAL A 42 -6.15 -6.92 -19.63
N ILE A 43 -5.49 -5.78 -19.80
CA ILE A 43 -4.09 -5.57 -19.49
C ILE A 43 -3.94 -4.47 -18.46
N PRO A 44 -3.46 -4.75 -17.23
CA PRO A 44 -3.08 -3.72 -16.28
C PRO A 44 -1.84 -2.96 -16.79
N LEU A 45 -1.95 -1.65 -16.98
CA LEU A 45 -0.86 -0.82 -17.50
C LEU A 45 -0.13 -0.07 -16.38
N LEU A 46 -0.86 0.41 -15.36
CA LEU A 46 -0.31 1.26 -14.32
C LEU A 46 -0.95 0.95 -12.96
N SER A 47 -0.16 1.10 -11.90
CA SER A 47 -0.60 0.94 -10.51
C SER A 47 -1.25 -0.42 -10.22
N GLY A 48 -0.56 -1.50 -10.63
CA GLY A 48 -1.02 -2.88 -10.51
C GLY A 48 -1.50 -3.25 -9.11
N HIS A 49 -0.62 -3.11 -8.11
CA HIS A 49 -0.90 -3.47 -6.71
C HIS A 49 -1.58 -2.33 -5.96
N VAL A 50 -0.88 -1.23 -5.72
CA VAL A 50 -1.37 -0.14 -4.86
C VAL A 50 -2.59 0.55 -5.48
N GLY A 51 -2.62 0.79 -6.79
CA GLY A 51 -3.79 1.30 -7.50
C GLY A 51 -4.91 0.26 -7.63
N GLY A 52 -4.56 -1.03 -7.66
CA GLY A 52 -5.50 -2.15 -7.78
C GLY A 52 -5.81 -2.55 -9.23
N ALA A 53 -4.97 -2.16 -10.22
CA ALA A 53 -5.22 -2.48 -11.62
C ALA A 53 -5.21 -4.00 -11.89
N VAL A 54 -4.36 -4.78 -11.23
CA VAL A 54 -4.35 -6.25 -11.35
C VAL A 54 -5.67 -6.84 -10.86
N ARG A 55 -6.11 -6.45 -9.65
CA ARG A 55 -7.40 -6.91 -9.11
C ARG A 55 -8.57 -6.53 -10.02
N LEU A 56 -8.57 -5.30 -10.54
CA LEU A 56 -9.62 -4.85 -11.45
C LEU A 56 -9.60 -5.62 -12.78
N ALA A 57 -8.41 -5.95 -13.31
CA ALA A 57 -8.28 -6.78 -14.49
C ALA A 57 -8.89 -8.18 -14.29
N MET A 58 -8.63 -8.79 -13.12
CA MET A 58 -9.22 -10.09 -12.78
C MET A 58 -10.74 -10.02 -12.68
N LEU A 59 -11.29 -8.97 -12.04
CA LEU A 59 -12.74 -8.77 -11.93
C LEU A 59 -13.40 -8.56 -13.31
N ILE A 60 -12.78 -7.75 -14.17
CA ILE A 60 -13.28 -7.54 -15.54
C ILE A 60 -13.24 -8.85 -16.32
N ALA A 61 -12.14 -9.60 -16.23
CA ALA A 61 -11.98 -10.89 -16.90
C ALA A 61 -13.06 -11.89 -16.47
N GLU A 62 -13.37 -11.96 -15.18
CA GLU A 62 -14.43 -12.82 -14.65
C GLU A 62 -15.81 -12.44 -15.22
N GLN A 63 -16.10 -11.15 -15.39
CA GLN A 63 -17.40 -10.68 -15.87
C GLN A 63 -17.56 -10.75 -17.41
N THR A 64 -16.46 -10.63 -18.13
CA THR A 64 -16.49 -10.51 -19.62
C THR A 64 -16.02 -11.77 -20.35
N GLY A 65 -15.34 -12.68 -19.65
CA GLY A 65 -14.64 -13.80 -20.28
C GLY A 65 -13.31 -13.42 -20.92
N ALA A 66 -12.83 -12.19 -20.75
CA ALA A 66 -11.52 -11.75 -21.23
C ALA A 66 -10.37 -12.50 -20.53
N VAL A 67 -9.22 -12.54 -21.19
CA VAL A 67 -7.98 -13.08 -20.58
C VAL A 67 -7.24 -11.93 -19.86
N PRO A 68 -7.01 -12.02 -18.53
CA PRO A 68 -6.22 -11.01 -17.83
C PRO A 68 -4.73 -11.24 -18.11
N VAL A 69 -4.05 -10.20 -18.62
CA VAL A 69 -2.61 -10.26 -18.94
C VAL A 69 -1.81 -9.66 -17.79
N VAL A 70 -1.60 -10.45 -16.73
CA VAL A 70 -0.84 -10.02 -15.54
C VAL A 70 0.64 -10.33 -15.75
N THR A 71 1.49 -9.33 -15.52
CA THR A 71 2.95 -9.41 -15.73
C THR A 71 3.77 -9.13 -14.49
N THR A 72 3.14 -8.75 -13.38
CA THR A 72 3.84 -8.44 -12.12
C THR A 72 4.42 -9.72 -11.53
N ALA A 73 5.73 -9.72 -11.22
CA ALA A 73 6.46 -10.92 -10.83
C ALA A 73 5.87 -11.62 -9.58
N THR A 74 5.43 -10.85 -8.58
CA THR A 74 4.79 -11.39 -7.38
C THR A 74 3.46 -12.08 -7.68
N ASP A 75 2.64 -11.52 -8.59
CA ASP A 75 1.37 -12.14 -8.99
C ASP A 75 1.61 -13.40 -9.82
N VAL A 76 2.53 -13.34 -10.80
CA VAL A 76 2.86 -14.48 -11.67
C VAL A 76 3.42 -15.66 -10.87
N GLN A 77 4.21 -15.38 -9.82
CA GLN A 77 4.81 -16.40 -8.95
C GLN A 77 3.93 -16.75 -7.74
N ASN A 78 2.76 -16.13 -7.59
CA ASN A 78 1.89 -16.26 -6.42
C ASN A 78 2.65 -16.03 -5.09
N LYS A 79 3.47 -14.97 -5.05
CA LYS A 79 4.33 -14.62 -3.91
C LYS A 79 3.72 -13.49 -3.07
N PHE A 80 4.10 -13.48 -1.79
CA PHE A 80 3.68 -12.41 -0.88
C PHE A 80 4.11 -11.02 -1.40
N ALA A 81 3.15 -10.09 -1.46
CA ALA A 81 3.36 -8.71 -1.86
C ALA A 81 3.06 -7.75 -0.69
N VAL A 82 4.10 -7.15 -0.12
CA VAL A 82 3.99 -6.31 1.08
C VAL A 82 3.13 -5.06 0.86
N ASP A 83 3.11 -4.51 -0.33
CA ASP A 83 2.30 -3.34 -0.69
C ASP A 83 0.80 -3.68 -0.83
N VAL A 84 0.48 -4.87 -1.35
CA VAL A 84 -0.89 -5.41 -1.36
C VAL A 84 -1.36 -5.65 0.07
N PHE A 85 -0.56 -6.36 0.86
CA PHE A 85 -0.85 -6.63 2.27
C PHE A 85 -1.10 -5.34 3.07
N ALA A 86 -0.23 -4.34 2.91
CA ALA A 86 -0.39 -3.06 3.60
C ALA A 86 -1.67 -2.32 3.17
N LYS A 87 -2.03 -2.38 1.89
CA LYS A 87 -3.25 -1.74 1.38
C LYS A 87 -4.51 -2.41 1.91
N GLU A 88 -4.60 -3.74 1.83
CA GLU A 88 -5.77 -4.52 2.26
C GLU A 88 -6.03 -4.39 3.76
N ASN A 89 -4.96 -4.29 4.54
CA ASN A 89 -5.04 -4.12 5.99
C ASN A 89 -4.99 -2.65 6.45
N HIS A 90 -5.15 -1.68 5.55
CA HIS A 90 -5.12 -0.24 5.87
C HIS A 90 -3.87 0.19 6.65
N LEU A 91 -2.72 -0.39 6.33
CA LEU A 91 -1.44 -0.07 6.94
C LEU A 91 -0.72 1.04 6.19
N HIS A 92 0.17 1.75 6.89
CA HIS A 92 1.04 2.75 6.28
C HIS A 92 2.42 2.15 6.00
N ILE A 93 2.93 2.32 4.77
CA ILE A 93 4.30 1.93 4.43
C ILE A 93 5.23 3.09 4.79
N GLY A 94 5.99 2.96 5.88
CA GLY A 94 6.91 3.98 6.37
C GLY A 94 8.16 4.14 5.50
N SER A 95 8.65 3.03 4.91
CA SER A 95 9.86 3.01 4.10
C SER A 95 9.64 2.31 2.76
N ARG A 96 9.65 3.08 1.67
CA ARG A 96 9.56 2.53 0.30
C ARG A 96 10.78 1.71 -0.07
N ARG A 97 11.96 2.05 0.47
CA ARG A 97 13.20 1.28 0.28
C ARG A 97 13.05 -0.13 0.84
N LEU A 98 12.68 -0.25 2.10
CA LEU A 98 12.50 -1.54 2.74
C LEU A 98 11.38 -2.37 2.10
N ALA A 99 10.26 -1.76 1.71
CA ALA A 99 9.20 -2.46 1.00
C ALA A 99 9.69 -3.07 -0.32
N LYS A 100 10.55 -2.36 -1.06
CA LYS A 100 11.18 -2.87 -2.29
C LYS A 100 12.18 -4.00 -2.00
N GLU A 101 13.00 -3.86 -0.96
CA GLU A 101 13.97 -4.89 -0.54
C GLU A 101 13.27 -6.18 -0.09
N ILE A 102 12.18 -6.06 0.68
CA ILE A 102 11.35 -7.20 1.08
C ILE A 102 10.76 -7.90 -0.15
N SER A 103 10.20 -7.15 -1.09
CA SER A 103 9.64 -7.74 -2.31
C SER A 103 10.71 -8.48 -3.14
N ALA A 104 11.92 -7.92 -3.25
CA ALA A 104 13.04 -8.58 -3.92
C ALA A 104 13.46 -9.87 -3.20
N ALA A 105 13.60 -9.82 -1.87
CA ALA A 105 13.97 -10.97 -1.06
C ALA A 105 12.94 -12.11 -1.12
N VAL A 106 11.65 -11.76 -1.15
CA VAL A 106 10.54 -12.73 -1.35
C VAL A 106 10.65 -13.42 -2.70
N LEU A 107 10.92 -12.67 -3.78
CA LEU A 107 11.11 -13.24 -5.12
C LEU A 107 12.34 -14.14 -5.20
N GLU A 108 13.38 -13.85 -4.42
CA GLU A 108 14.58 -14.70 -4.27
C GLU A 108 14.35 -15.94 -3.39
N GLY A 109 13.14 -16.13 -2.85
CA GLY A 109 12.80 -17.24 -1.97
C GLY A 109 13.34 -17.12 -0.53
N LYS A 110 13.78 -15.92 -0.13
CA LYS A 110 14.24 -15.68 1.23
C LYS A 110 13.07 -15.60 2.21
N LYS A 111 13.29 -16.08 3.43
CA LYS A 111 12.33 -15.93 4.52
C LYS A 111 12.41 -14.53 5.13
N ILE A 112 11.24 -13.93 5.35
CA ILE A 112 11.07 -12.60 5.95
C ILE A 112 10.46 -12.77 7.33
N GLY A 113 11.05 -12.15 8.34
CA GLY A 113 10.45 -12.09 9.68
C GLY A 113 9.12 -11.33 9.65
N PHE A 114 8.14 -11.81 10.39
CA PHE A 114 6.86 -11.14 10.51
C PHE A 114 6.40 -11.10 11.98
N TYR A 115 6.16 -9.92 12.48
CA TYR A 115 5.58 -9.69 13.79
C TYR A 115 4.33 -8.81 13.66
N SER A 116 3.28 -9.14 14.41
CA SER A 116 2.09 -8.30 14.53
C SER A 116 1.66 -8.20 15.99
N ALA A 117 1.44 -6.96 16.45
CA ALA A 117 0.81 -6.66 17.73
C ALA A 117 -0.70 -6.90 17.70
N TYR A 118 -1.27 -7.17 16.53
CA TYR A 118 -2.70 -7.40 16.30
C TYR A 118 -2.95 -8.85 15.92
N PRO A 119 -4.15 -9.39 16.17
CA PRO A 119 -4.55 -10.69 15.67
C PRO A 119 -4.39 -10.75 14.14
N VAL A 120 -3.91 -11.88 13.64
CA VAL A 120 -3.79 -12.14 12.21
C VAL A 120 -4.73 -13.26 11.84
N GLU A 121 -5.64 -13.01 10.91
CA GLU A 121 -6.59 -13.99 10.40
C GLU A 121 -6.13 -14.53 9.05
N GLY A 122 -6.52 -15.76 8.76
CA GLY A 122 -6.20 -16.42 7.50
C GLY A 122 -4.88 -17.21 7.52
N ARG A 123 -4.51 -17.74 6.35
CA ARG A 123 -3.29 -18.52 6.19
C ARG A 123 -2.10 -17.59 5.97
N MET A 124 -1.07 -17.76 6.77
CA MET A 124 0.20 -17.03 6.58
C MET A 124 0.90 -17.46 5.30
N PRO A 125 1.40 -16.51 4.50
CA PRO A 125 2.26 -16.80 3.36
C PRO A 125 3.51 -17.60 3.77
N GLU A 126 3.93 -18.53 2.92
CA GLU A 126 5.08 -19.40 3.23
C GLU A 126 6.40 -18.63 3.35
N GLU A 127 6.49 -17.48 2.73
CA GLU A 127 7.67 -16.60 2.78
C GLU A 127 7.85 -15.93 4.14
N LEU A 128 6.79 -15.85 4.95
CA LEU A 128 6.80 -15.15 6.23
C LEU A 128 7.12 -16.11 7.38
N CYS A 129 8.09 -15.74 8.20
CA CYS A 129 8.44 -16.40 9.44
C CYS A 129 7.83 -15.65 10.63
N VAL A 130 6.79 -16.19 11.24
CA VAL A 130 6.06 -15.54 12.34
C VAL A 130 6.92 -15.49 13.59
N CYS A 131 7.14 -14.27 14.10
CA CYS A 131 7.85 -13.99 15.34
C CYS A 131 6.86 -13.65 16.46
N ARG A 132 7.12 -14.12 17.68
CA ARG A 132 6.26 -13.88 18.86
C ARG A 132 6.45 -12.52 19.48
N CYS A 133 7.63 -11.92 19.30
CA CYS A 133 7.99 -10.62 19.83
C CYS A 133 8.98 -9.89 18.90
N LEU A 134 9.18 -8.61 19.16
CA LEU A 134 10.11 -7.76 18.39
C LEU A 134 11.58 -8.20 18.55
N GLU A 135 11.95 -8.77 19.71
CA GLU A 135 13.30 -9.30 19.94
C GLU A 135 13.60 -10.47 19.02
N GLU A 136 12.62 -11.37 18.82
CA GLU A 136 12.74 -12.48 17.88
C GLU A 136 12.85 -11.97 16.44
N LEU A 137 11.99 -11.03 16.05
CA LEU A 137 12.04 -10.37 14.75
C LEU A 137 13.41 -9.72 14.51
N SER A 138 13.97 -9.08 15.54
CA SER A 138 15.26 -8.39 15.45
C SER A 138 16.47 -9.31 15.23
N ARG A 139 16.32 -10.61 15.34
CA ARG A 139 17.38 -11.61 15.05
C ARG A 139 17.44 -11.96 13.57
N LEU A 140 16.38 -11.67 12.82
CA LEU A 140 16.32 -11.92 11.38
C LEU A 140 16.91 -10.75 10.58
N PRO A 141 17.51 -10.99 9.43
CA PRO A 141 18.18 -9.95 8.64
C PRO A 141 17.18 -8.93 8.05
N LEU A 142 15.94 -9.36 7.77
CA LEU A 142 14.91 -8.53 7.16
C LEU A 142 13.55 -8.92 7.76
N GLY A 143 12.71 -7.94 8.10
CA GLY A 143 11.45 -8.20 8.76
C GLY A 143 10.37 -7.16 8.51
N ILE A 144 9.14 -7.54 8.84
CA ILE A 144 7.94 -6.70 8.83
C ILE A 144 7.38 -6.65 10.25
N ALA A 145 7.12 -5.46 10.76
CA ALA A 145 6.45 -5.25 12.04
C ALA A 145 5.15 -4.47 11.85
N VAL A 146 4.03 -5.08 12.21
CA VAL A 146 2.71 -4.43 12.27
C VAL A 146 2.43 -4.09 13.73
N ALA A 147 2.55 -2.82 14.08
CA ALA A 147 2.35 -2.33 15.45
C ALA A 147 2.04 -0.83 15.44
N ASP A 148 1.69 -0.26 16.60
CA ASP A 148 1.42 1.17 16.74
C ASP A 148 2.65 2.04 16.51
N ALA A 149 2.44 3.26 16.01
CA ALA A 149 3.51 4.22 15.65
C ALA A 149 4.27 4.78 16.86
N GLY A 150 4.28 4.24 17.97
CA GLY A 150 5.11 4.59 19.14
C GLY A 150 5.93 3.41 19.60
N THR A 151 5.83 2.28 18.90
CA THR A 151 6.57 1.08 19.25
C THR A 151 8.06 1.29 18.95
N GLU A 152 8.88 1.26 20.00
CA GLU A 152 10.33 1.35 19.85
C GLU A 152 10.86 0.06 19.23
N ILE A 153 11.38 0.18 18.00
CA ILE A 153 12.17 -0.87 17.36
C ILE A 153 13.63 -0.47 17.51
N LYS A 154 14.45 -1.36 18.08
CA LYS A 154 15.88 -1.10 18.23
C LYS A 154 16.50 -0.73 16.88
N GLU A 155 17.19 0.42 16.85
CA GLU A 155 17.90 0.89 15.68
C GLU A 155 18.91 -0.15 15.15
N GLY A 156 19.09 -0.18 13.84
CA GLY A 156 20.16 -0.95 13.18
C GLY A 156 19.72 -2.21 12.46
N LYS A 157 18.41 -2.44 12.27
CA LYS A 157 17.91 -3.60 11.48
C LYS A 157 16.91 -3.18 10.43
N ASP A 158 16.93 -3.90 9.30
CA ASP A 158 16.04 -3.64 8.17
C ASP A 158 14.64 -4.21 8.44
N ILE A 159 13.93 -3.58 9.38
CA ILE A 159 12.55 -3.90 9.74
C ILE A 159 11.63 -2.86 9.12
N LEU A 160 10.76 -3.31 8.22
CA LEU A 160 9.70 -2.48 7.67
C LEU A 160 8.56 -2.36 8.69
N PHE A 161 8.37 -1.17 9.19
CA PHE A 161 7.29 -0.85 10.09
C PHE A 161 6.02 -0.47 9.33
N LEU A 162 4.92 -1.13 9.66
CA LEU A 162 3.61 -0.96 9.02
C LEU A 162 2.55 -0.57 10.07
N PRO A 163 2.48 0.69 10.51
CA PRO A 163 1.46 1.12 11.47
C PRO A 163 0.07 1.16 10.83
N PRO A 164 -0.98 0.73 11.56
CA PRO A 164 -2.35 0.85 11.09
C PRO A 164 -2.78 2.31 10.89
N ARG A 165 -3.61 2.57 9.88
CA ARG A 165 -4.24 3.86 9.62
C ARG A 165 -5.60 3.94 10.31
N ASN A 166 -5.59 3.85 11.63
CA ASN A 166 -6.81 3.76 12.45
C ASN A 166 -7.09 5.04 13.27
N LEU A 167 -6.36 6.11 13.04
CA LEU A 167 -6.57 7.38 13.74
C LEU A 167 -7.46 8.30 12.92
N VAL A 168 -8.56 8.76 13.54
CA VAL A 168 -9.44 9.82 13.03
C VAL A 168 -9.38 10.99 13.99
N ALA A 169 -9.00 12.17 13.50
CA ALA A 169 -9.03 13.40 14.28
C ALA A 169 -10.21 14.27 13.86
N GLY A 170 -11.12 14.55 14.81
CA GLY A 170 -12.19 15.54 14.63
C GLY A 170 -11.68 16.93 15.06
N VAL A 171 -11.81 17.93 14.18
CA VAL A 171 -11.38 19.30 14.46
C VAL A 171 -12.57 20.26 14.35
N GLY A 172 -12.91 20.93 15.46
CA GLY A 172 -13.89 22.03 15.47
C GLY A 172 -13.18 23.39 15.63
N CYS A 173 -13.60 24.41 14.88
CA CYS A 173 -13.06 25.75 15.00
C CYS A 173 -14.11 26.82 14.68
N ARG A 174 -13.85 28.06 15.06
CA ARG A 174 -14.67 29.21 14.68
C ARG A 174 -14.43 29.55 13.21
N ARG A 175 -15.45 30.07 12.52
CA ARG A 175 -15.35 30.56 11.16
C ARG A 175 -14.22 31.60 11.08
N GLY A 176 -13.34 31.46 10.07
CA GLY A 176 -12.20 32.36 9.87
C GLY A 176 -10.93 31.97 10.64
N THR A 177 -10.91 30.83 11.36
CA THR A 177 -9.66 30.35 11.99
C THR A 177 -8.64 29.97 10.91
N PRO A 178 -7.40 30.53 10.93
CA PRO A 178 -6.37 30.21 9.95
C PRO A 178 -6.00 28.72 9.98
N GLY A 179 -5.93 28.06 8.82
CA GLY A 179 -5.58 26.64 8.71
C GLY A 179 -4.21 26.30 9.31
N ALA A 180 -3.24 27.23 9.24
CA ALA A 180 -1.93 27.08 9.88
C ALA A 180 -2.02 26.87 11.39
N ARG A 181 -2.90 27.61 12.08
CA ARG A 181 -3.11 27.51 13.51
C ARG A 181 -3.75 26.17 13.91
N LEU A 182 -4.66 25.66 13.06
CA LEU A 182 -5.27 24.35 13.27
C LEU A 182 -4.23 23.22 13.13
N LYS A 183 -3.39 23.33 12.09
CA LYS A 183 -2.31 22.38 11.83
C LYS A 183 -1.31 22.34 13.00
N GLU A 184 -0.84 23.49 13.45
CA GLU A 184 0.07 23.60 14.59
C GLU A 184 -0.49 22.94 15.87
N LYS A 185 -1.75 23.24 16.21
CA LYS A 185 -2.42 22.65 17.37
C LYS A 185 -2.57 21.14 17.25
N LEU A 186 -2.88 20.65 16.06
CA LEU A 186 -2.99 19.22 15.81
C LEU A 186 -1.62 18.53 15.93
N GLU A 187 -0.56 19.12 15.39
CA GLU A 187 0.81 18.58 15.49
C GLU A 187 1.28 18.48 16.94
N ILE A 188 0.97 19.50 17.78
CA ILE A 188 1.26 19.48 19.21
C ILE A 188 0.50 18.33 19.89
N LEU A 189 -0.81 18.21 19.65
CA LEU A 189 -1.62 17.14 20.23
C LEU A 189 -1.14 15.75 19.82
N LEU A 190 -0.83 15.54 18.55
CA LEU A 190 -0.31 14.27 18.06
C LEU A 190 1.02 13.91 18.72
N LYS A 191 1.89 14.90 18.94
CA LYS A 191 3.17 14.71 19.63
C LYS A 191 2.97 14.34 21.12
N GLU A 192 2.06 15.02 21.82
CA GLU A 192 1.70 14.72 23.22
C GLU A 192 1.13 13.31 23.38
N LEU A 193 0.36 12.83 22.38
CA LEU A 193 -0.21 11.49 22.36
C LEU A 193 0.77 10.41 21.86
N GLY A 194 2.03 10.77 21.55
CA GLY A 194 3.00 9.82 20.98
C GLY A 194 2.62 9.29 19.60
N VAL A 195 1.75 10.00 18.87
CA VAL A 195 1.23 9.57 17.58
C VAL A 195 2.00 10.25 16.46
N SER A 196 2.60 9.47 15.55
CA SER A 196 3.28 10.00 14.38
C SER A 196 2.31 10.73 13.43
N SER A 197 2.71 11.91 12.94
CA SER A 197 1.97 12.69 11.94
C SER A 197 1.73 11.93 10.61
N ALA A 198 2.48 10.88 10.34
CA ALA A 198 2.27 9.99 9.19
C ALA A 198 0.91 9.24 9.23
N ARG A 199 0.27 9.14 10.41
CA ARG A 199 -1.09 8.61 10.58
C ARG A 199 -2.19 9.56 10.12
N SER A 200 -1.94 10.86 10.03
CA SER A 200 -2.97 11.91 9.87
C SER A 200 -3.17 12.40 8.43
N ARG A 201 -2.81 11.63 7.40
CA ARG A 201 -2.89 12.09 5.99
C ARG A 201 -4.29 12.27 5.42
N HIS A 202 -5.36 12.01 6.18
CA HIS A 202 -6.74 12.31 5.78
C HIS A 202 -7.48 13.03 6.91
N LEU A 203 -7.18 14.31 7.05
CA LEU A 203 -8.09 15.27 7.69
C LEU A 203 -9.18 15.61 6.66
N GLN A 204 -10.36 15.02 6.76
CA GLN A 204 -11.55 15.57 6.16
C GLN A 204 -12.10 16.61 7.13
N ALA A 205 -12.03 17.88 6.74
CA ALA A 205 -12.78 18.93 7.41
C ALA A 205 -14.28 18.68 7.14
N LEU A 206 -15.02 18.37 8.18
CA LEU A 206 -16.48 18.42 8.11
C LEU A 206 -16.89 19.90 8.12
N THR A 207 -17.39 20.39 6.98
CA THR A 207 -18.05 21.70 6.84
C THR A 207 -19.47 21.66 7.37
#